data_9a014343ddce24030448e1370d58c0c5
#
_entry.id   9a014343ddce24030448e1370d58c0c5
#
_cell.length_a   1.000
_cell.length_b   1.000
_cell.length_c   1.000
_cell.angle_alpha   90.00
_cell.angle_beta   90.00
_cell.angle_gamma   90.00
#
_symmetry.space_group_name_H-M   'P 1'
#
loop_
_entity.id
_entity.type
_entity.pdbx_description
1 polymer ?
#
loop_
_entity_poly.entity_id
_entity_poly.type
_entity_poly.pdbx_seq_one_letter_code
_entity_poly.pdbx_strand_id
1 'polypeptide(L)'
;MERYKNKKGIRYKEYRMMQAVIWVISAVWIMAISSCAYHNPDEDWEKNGKVRLLLRRSNSSCPDNMTWYFYPEDSESPLMRTGDVSGYEGTLPLGRYRVAVCNTGCTGVTLEMEKGYEEACGRVQQLSSLKSSSVQIACPGNLYGAGLDRIEVGGREVVAKELYAVNLVRTLEMNIKVTGGDKGDVVPAVLSGRLTGVSSRVHIPSGKPLFDAPAFMMFEPEETGPGVYTSALNLFGLSPGEESGEPVDLTLTMTLADGKEITSSTDITEEVKEAFAVGITTHVILDLVVRYDEMSGLTITLKEWKQGSGGSGVVTP
;
A
#
# COMPACT_ATOMS: atom_id res chain seq x y z
N MET A 1 -7.91 95.56 -20.07
CA MET A 1 -8.98 94.53 -20.26
C MET A 1 -8.48 93.17 -20.72
N GLU A 2 -7.26 93.01 -21.14
CA GLU A 2 -6.68 91.70 -21.64
C GLU A 2 -6.28 90.70 -20.54
N ARG A 3 -5.89 91.14 -19.37
CA ARG A 3 -5.47 90.21 -18.29
C ARG A 3 -6.60 89.35 -17.68
N TYR A 4 -7.85 89.78 -17.89
CA TYR A 4 -9.02 89.04 -17.32
C TYR A 4 -9.52 87.91 -18.21
N LYS A 5 -9.28 87.97 -19.53
CA LYS A 5 -9.61 86.90 -20.46
C LYS A 5 -8.70 85.71 -20.40
N ASN A 6 -7.43 85.94 -20.05
CA ASN A 6 -6.44 84.84 -19.98
C ASN A 6 -6.63 83.93 -18.75
N LYS A 7 -7.09 84.46 -17.61
CA LYS A 7 -7.38 83.63 -16.39
C LYS A 7 -8.60 82.72 -16.55
N LYS A 8 -9.59 83.08 -17.39
CA LYS A 8 -10.75 82.18 -17.62
C LYS A 8 -10.39 81.01 -18.53
N GLY A 9 -9.52 81.24 -19.52
CA GLY A 9 -9.06 80.20 -20.45
C GLY A 9 -8.18 79.13 -19.80
N ILE A 10 -7.32 79.51 -18.83
CA ILE A 10 -6.48 78.62 -18.09
C ILE A 10 -7.32 77.73 -17.16
N ARG A 11 -8.29 78.28 -16.43
CA ARG A 11 -9.20 77.51 -15.56
C ARG A 11 -10.06 76.52 -16.36
N TYR A 12 -10.46 76.84 -17.56
CA TYR A 12 -11.28 75.97 -18.42
C TYR A 12 -10.47 74.82 -18.96
N LYS A 13 -9.21 75.00 -19.29
CA LYS A 13 -8.27 73.91 -19.67
C LYS A 13 -7.96 73.01 -18.54
N GLU A 14 -7.71 73.54 -17.36
CA GLU A 14 -7.47 72.74 -16.13
C GLU A 14 -8.70 71.90 -15.76
N TYR A 15 -9.90 72.46 -15.88
CA TYR A 15 -11.14 71.75 -15.61
C TYR A 15 -11.37 70.59 -16.58
N ARG A 16 -11.12 70.79 -17.88
CA ARG A 16 -11.22 69.71 -18.88
C ARG A 16 -10.16 68.61 -18.70
N MET A 17 -8.97 69.00 -18.31
CA MET A 17 -7.90 68.05 -18.00
C MET A 17 -8.25 67.22 -16.76
N MET A 18 -8.79 67.84 -15.72
CA MET A 18 -9.22 67.14 -14.52
C MET A 18 -10.40 66.18 -14.79
N GLN A 19 -11.36 66.59 -15.62
CA GLN A 19 -12.43 65.68 -16.07
C GLN A 19 -11.90 64.49 -16.88
N ALA A 20 -10.96 64.71 -17.79
CA ALA A 20 -10.33 63.63 -18.56
C ALA A 20 -9.58 62.63 -17.67
N VAL A 21 -8.88 63.11 -16.64
CA VAL A 21 -8.19 62.26 -15.67
C VAL A 21 -9.20 61.45 -14.84
N ILE A 22 -10.32 62.05 -14.41
CA ILE A 22 -11.38 61.34 -13.70
C ILE A 22 -12.01 60.25 -14.58
N TRP A 23 -12.24 60.52 -15.87
CA TRP A 23 -12.76 59.52 -16.81
C TRP A 23 -11.78 58.36 -17.03
N VAL A 24 -10.49 58.64 -17.14
CA VAL A 24 -9.45 57.61 -17.28
C VAL A 24 -9.36 56.75 -16.01
N ILE A 25 -9.38 57.39 -14.83
CA ILE A 25 -9.35 56.65 -13.57
C ILE A 25 -10.61 55.76 -13.39
N SER A 26 -11.80 56.30 -13.76
CA SER A 26 -13.05 55.51 -13.70
C SER A 26 -13.03 54.34 -14.70
N ALA A 27 -12.49 54.53 -15.90
CA ALA A 27 -12.36 53.47 -16.89
C ALA A 27 -11.38 52.36 -16.43
N VAL A 28 -10.27 52.74 -15.78
CA VAL A 28 -9.31 51.80 -15.19
C VAL A 28 -9.94 51.03 -14.00
N TRP A 29 -10.72 51.70 -13.16
CA TRP A 29 -11.44 51.05 -12.08
C TRP A 29 -12.50 50.08 -12.60
N ILE A 30 -13.25 50.40 -13.63
CA ILE A 30 -14.23 49.50 -14.24
C ILE A 30 -13.54 48.29 -14.87
N MET A 31 -12.39 48.46 -15.53
CA MET A 31 -11.60 47.32 -16.04
C MET A 31 -11.00 46.45 -14.91
N ALA A 32 -10.59 47.04 -13.80
CA ALA A 32 -10.08 46.29 -12.63
C ALA A 32 -11.18 45.46 -11.93
N ILE A 33 -12.42 45.95 -11.90
CA ILE A 33 -13.55 45.20 -11.30
C ILE A 33 -14.03 44.09 -12.23
N SER A 34 -13.96 44.25 -13.56
CA SER A 34 -14.31 43.19 -14.52
C SER A 34 -13.25 42.08 -14.60
N SER A 35 -12.03 42.32 -14.12
CA SER A 35 -10.96 41.29 -14.03
C SER A 35 -11.18 40.26 -12.91
N CYS A 36 -12.06 40.53 -11.95
CA CYS A 36 -12.37 39.55 -10.88
C CYS A 36 -13.38 38.44 -11.26
N ALA A 37 -13.94 38.51 -12.47
CA ALA A 37 -14.81 37.48 -13.01
C ALA A 37 -14.08 36.64 -14.07
N TYR A 38 -12.78 36.32 -13.85
CA TYR A 38 -12.13 35.30 -14.64
C TYR A 38 -12.68 33.95 -14.22
N HIS A 39 -13.79 33.60 -14.82
CA HIS A 39 -14.30 32.24 -14.78
C HIS A 39 -13.28 31.39 -15.50
N ASN A 40 -12.58 30.52 -14.76
CA ASN A 40 -11.64 29.61 -15.37
C ASN A 40 -12.46 28.71 -16.31
N PRO A 41 -12.29 28.77 -17.64
CA PRO A 41 -13.10 28.00 -18.58
C PRO A 41 -12.92 26.49 -18.41
N ASP A 42 -11.93 26.05 -17.61
CA ASP A 42 -11.70 24.63 -17.27
C ASP A 42 -12.59 24.13 -16.13
N GLU A 43 -13.35 24.97 -15.45
CA GLU A 43 -14.36 24.56 -14.48
C GLU A 43 -15.73 24.35 -15.15
N ASP A 44 -15.82 23.34 -16.00
CA ASP A 44 -17.09 22.91 -16.59
C ASP A 44 -17.91 22.12 -15.55
N TRP A 45 -18.60 22.87 -14.66
CA TRP A 45 -19.45 22.35 -13.58
C TRP A 45 -20.62 21.51 -14.08
N GLU A 46 -20.92 21.58 -15.36
CA GLU A 46 -21.95 20.76 -16.00
C GLU A 46 -21.43 19.34 -16.26
N LYS A 47 -20.11 19.16 -16.37
CA LYS A 47 -19.49 17.87 -16.69
C LYS A 47 -18.60 17.30 -15.59
N ASN A 48 -18.10 18.16 -14.67
CA ASN A 48 -17.17 17.78 -13.63
C ASN A 48 -17.66 18.20 -12.24
N GLY A 49 -17.36 17.40 -11.24
CA GLY A 49 -17.63 17.69 -9.83
C GLY A 49 -16.37 17.71 -8.99
N LYS A 50 -16.40 18.41 -7.85
CA LYS A 50 -15.27 18.50 -6.92
C LYS A 50 -15.25 17.28 -5.98
N VAL A 51 -14.05 16.74 -5.77
CA VAL A 51 -13.81 15.61 -4.90
C VAL A 51 -12.68 15.95 -3.94
N ARG A 52 -12.88 15.67 -2.65
CA ARG A 52 -11.88 15.77 -1.59
C ARG A 52 -11.85 14.46 -0.81
N LEU A 53 -10.80 13.67 -1.00
CA LEU A 53 -10.59 12.41 -0.31
C LEU A 53 -9.42 12.56 0.66
N LEU A 54 -9.71 12.50 1.96
CA LEU A 54 -8.69 12.56 3.01
C LEU A 54 -8.08 11.18 3.20
N LEU A 55 -6.75 11.11 3.29
CA LEU A 55 -6.04 9.88 3.55
C LEU A 55 -5.50 9.87 4.97
N ARG A 56 -6.02 8.97 5.80
CA ARG A 56 -5.45 8.65 7.11
C ARG A 56 -4.47 7.51 6.97
N ARG A 57 -3.37 7.60 7.67
CA ARG A 57 -2.29 6.63 7.62
C ARG A 57 -2.25 5.81 8.89
N SER A 58 -2.05 4.51 8.77
CA SER A 58 -1.95 3.61 9.92
C SER A 58 -0.66 3.81 10.71
N ASN A 59 0.41 4.28 10.06
CA ASN A 59 1.71 4.54 10.68
C ASN A 59 2.53 5.59 9.91
N SER A 60 3.66 6.03 10.49
CA SER A 60 4.58 7.00 9.90
C SER A 60 5.40 6.47 8.71
N SER A 61 5.40 5.16 8.48
CA SER A 61 6.14 4.53 7.38
C SER A 61 5.37 4.53 6.05
N CYS A 62 4.10 4.96 6.06
CA CYS A 62 3.32 5.11 4.84
C CYS A 62 3.92 6.25 4.00
N PRO A 63 4.24 6.02 2.71
CA PRO A 63 4.83 7.02 1.84
C PRO A 63 3.96 8.25 1.66
N ASP A 64 4.60 9.39 1.37
CA ASP A 64 3.90 10.66 1.16
C ASP A 64 3.13 10.68 -0.16
N ASN A 65 3.66 10.04 -1.20
CA ASN A 65 3.05 10.03 -2.52
C ASN A 65 2.22 8.76 -2.72
N MET A 66 0.92 8.95 -2.87
CA MET A 66 -0.03 7.88 -3.15
C MET A 66 -0.68 8.12 -4.51
N THR A 67 -0.91 7.04 -5.25
CA THR A 67 -1.63 7.08 -6.52
C THR A 67 -3.07 6.65 -6.32
N TRP A 68 -3.97 7.46 -6.82
CA TRP A 68 -5.41 7.28 -6.73
C TRP A 68 -5.95 6.77 -8.06
N TYR A 69 -6.74 5.70 -8.01
CA TYR A 69 -7.37 5.06 -9.15
C TYR A 69 -8.89 5.17 -8.97
N PHE A 70 -9.52 5.91 -9.85
CA PHE A 70 -10.97 6.10 -9.87
C PHE A 70 -11.56 5.24 -10.97
N TYR A 71 -12.30 4.22 -10.61
CA TYR A 71 -12.94 3.28 -11.53
C TYR A 71 -14.38 3.72 -11.78
N PRO A 72 -14.71 4.31 -12.96
CA PRO A 72 -16.09 4.63 -13.32
C PRO A 72 -16.93 3.36 -13.41
N GLU A 73 -18.22 3.42 -13.03
CA GLU A 73 -19.12 2.26 -13.19
C GLU A 73 -19.26 1.82 -14.66
N ASP A 74 -19.06 2.74 -15.59
CA ASP A 74 -19.23 2.51 -17.03
C ASP A 74 -17.91 2.11 -17.75
N SER A 75 -16.81 1.95 -17.03
CA SER A 75 -15.49 1.65 -17.61
C SER A 75 -14.66 0.78 -16.68
N GLU A 76 -13.96 -0.18 -17.27
CA GLU A 76 -12.98 -1.00 -16.55
C GLU A 76 -11.66 -0.24 -16.30
N SER A 77 -11.32 0.71 -17.18
CA SER A 77 -10.08 1.48 -17.07
C SER A 77 -10.21 2.62 -16.06
N PRO A 78 -9.32 2.70 -15.05
CA PRO A 78 -9.38 3.75 -14.05
C PRO A 78 -8.85 5.09 -14.55
N LEU A 79 -9.38 6.18 -14.00
CA LEU A 79 -8.75 7.48 -14.06
C LEU A 79 -7.67 7.57 -12.98
N MET A 80 -6.42 7.67 -13.38
CA MET A 80 -5.29 7.76 -12.46
C MET A 80 -5.00 9.21 -12.07
N ARG A 81 -4.77 9.45 -10.77
CA ARG A 81 -4.42 10.76 -10.20
C ARG A 81 -3.36 10.58 -9.12
N THR A 82 -2.54 11.59 -8.92
CA THR A 82 -1.58 11.63 -7.81
C THR A 82 -2.16 12.53 -6.72
N GLY A 83 -2.14 12.06 -5.49
CA GLY A 83 -2.49 12.82 -4.30
C GLY A 83 -1.25 13.20 -3.49
N ASP A 84 -1.44 14.09 -2.53
CA ASP A 84 -0.41 14.47 -1.56
C ASP A 84 -0.52 13.65 -0.25
N VAL A 85 0.27 14.07 0.74
CA VAL A 85 0.29 13.52 2.10
C VAL A 85 -1.11 13.47 2.75
N SER A 86 -1.96 14.45 2.48
CA SER A 86 -3.29 14.58 3.09
C SER A 86 -4.38 13.84 2.32
N GLY A 87 -4.12 13.47 1.06
CA GLY A 87 -5.10 12.77 0.23
C GLY A 87 -5.15 13.29 -1.21
N TYR A 88 -6.34 13.33 -1.76
CA TYR A 88 -6.61 13.84 -3.11
C TYR A 88 -7.66 14.95 -3.06
N GLU A 89 -7.36 16.08 -3.69
CA GLU A 89 -8.33 17.14 -3.96
C GLU A 89 -8.25 17.53 -5.43
N GLY A 90 -9.41 17.50 -6.12
CA GLY A 90 -9.46 17.80 -7.55
C GLY A 90 -10.86 17.67 -8.13
N THR A 91 -10.93 17.61 -9.45
CA THR A 91 -12.18 17.43 -10.21
C THR A 91 -12.18 16.09 -10.92
N LEU A 92 -13.36 15.47 -10.98
CA LEU A 92 -13.63 14.26 -11.76
C LEU A 92 -14.88 14.49 -12.62
N PRO A 93 -15.01 13.80 -13.76
CA PRO A 93 -16.27 13.75 -14.49
C PRO A 93 -17.43 13.34 -13.61
N LEU A 94 -18.64 13.84 -13.91
CA LEU A 94 -19.84 13.41 -13.16
C LEU A 94 -20.07 11.93 -13.34
N GLY A 95 -20.43 11.24 -12.26
CA GLY A 95 -20.68 9.81 -12.29
C GLY A 95 -20.42 9.12 -10.97
N ARG A 96 -20.49 7.80 -11.02
CA ARG A 96 -20.21 6.92 -9.89
C ARG A 96 -18.86 6.25 -10.07
N TYR A 97 -18.11 6.19 -8.98
CA TYR A 97 -16.77 5.61 -8.98
C TYR A 97 -16.57 4.70 -7.77
N ARG A 98 -15.77 3.65 -7.99
CA ARG A 98 -15.06 2.96 -6.94
C ARG A 98 -13.63 3.50 -6.90
N VAL A 99 -13.02 3.55 -5.72
CA VAL A 99 -11.72 4.19 -5.55
C VAL A 99 -10.75 3.21 -4.92
N ALA A 100 -9.57 3.09 -5.52
CA ALA A 100 -8.43 2.44 -4.91
C ALA A 100 -7.29 3.45 -4.77
N VAL A 101 -6.51 3.35 -3.70
CA VAL A 101 -5.32 4.15 -3.49
C VAL A 101 -4.18 3.26 -3.01
N CYS A 102 -3.00 3.45 -3.57
CA CYS A 102 -1.79 2.74 -3.13
C CYS A 102 -0.53 3.54 -3.44
N ASN A 103 0.57 3.20 -2.76
CA ASN A 103 1.88 3.68 -3.13
C ASN A 103 2.41 2.92 -4.36
N THR A 104 3.20 3.62 -5.16
CA THR A 104 3.92 3.05 -6.31
C THR A 104 5.38 2.82 -5.97
N GLY A 105 6.07 2.02 -6.79
CA GLY A 105 7.50 1.78 -6.63
C GLY A 105 7.87 0.84 -5.47
N CYS A 106 6.96 -0.03 -5.04
CA CYS A 106 7.24 -1.06 -4.05
C CYS A 106 8.23 -2.08 -4.61
N THR A 107 9.31 -2.33 -3.89
CA THR A 107 10.30 -3.34 -4.27
C THR A 107 9.65 -4.72 -4.36
N GLY A 108 9.92 -5.44 -5.45
CA GLY A 108 9.41 -6.79 -5.65
C GLY A 108 7.89 -6.92 -5.86
N VAL A 109 7.17 -5.79 -6.11
CA VAL A 109 5.72 -5.80 -6.35
C VAL A 109 5.40 -5.09 -7.66
N THR A 110 4.58 -5.72 -8.49
CA THR A 110 3.97 -5.14 -9.69
C THR A 110 2.50 -4.84 -9.41
N LEU A 111 2.06 -3.63 -9.76
CA LEU A 111 0.66 -3.23 -9.61
C LEU A 111 -0.13 -3.59 -10.88
N GLU A 112 -1.24 -4.30 -10.73
CA GLU A 112 -2.19 -4.65 -11.79
C GLU A 112 -3.50 -3.89 -11.54
N MET A 113 -3.59 -2.65 -12.04
CA MET A 113 -4.70 -1.74 -11.74
C MET A 113 -5.64 -1.51 -12.93
N GLU A 114 -5.27 -1.99 -14.14
CA GLU A 114 -5.95 -1.66 -15.39
C GLU A 114 -7.16 -2.56 -15.72
N LYS A 115 -7.35 -3.65 -14.96
CA LYS A 115 -8.36 -4.67 -15.24
C LYS A 115 -9.70 -4.46 -14.51
N GLY A 116 -9.87 -3.31 -13.89
CA GLY A 116 -11.04 -3.00 -13.09
C GLY A 116 -10.80 -3.11 -11.58
N TYR A 117 -11.75 -2.60 -10.81
CA TYR A 117 -11.64 -2.49 -9.35
C TYR A 117 -11.54 -3.85 -8.64
N GLU A 118 -12.29 -4.85 -9.09
CA GLU A 118 -12.30 -6.20 -8.48
C GLU A 118 -10.99 -6.96 -8.73
N GLU A 119 -10.25 -6.58 -9.76
CA GLU A 119 -8.96 -7.17 -10.10
C GLU A 119 -7.76 -6.29 -9.73
N ALA A 120 -8.01 -5.12 -9.10
CA ALA A 120 -6.97 -4.19 -8.68
C ALA A 120 -6.08 -4.80 -7.60
N CYS A 121 -4.89 -5.28 -7.97
CA CYS A 121 -4.04 -6.02 -7.07
C CYS A 121 -2.55 -5.66 -7.18
N GLY A 122 -1.82 -5.95 -6.09
CA GLY A 122 -0.38 -6.05 -6.07
C GLY A 122 0.04 -7.52 -6.26
N ARG A 123 0.99 -7.78 -7.15
CA ARG A 123 1.57 -9.11 -7.41
C ARG A 123 3.03 -9.12 -7.03
N VAL A 124 3.45 -10.11 -6.25
CA VAL A 124 4.86 -10.32 -5.91
C VAL A 124 5.63 -10.81 -7.13
N GLN A 125 6.86 -10.33 -7.27
CA GLN A 125 7.78 -10.77 -8.33
C GLN A 125 8.07 -12.27 -8.21
N GLN A 126 7.95 -12.99 -9.32
CA GLN A 126 8.34 -14.40 -9.43
C GLN A 126 9.84 -14.50 -9.68
N LEU A 127 10.53 -15.33 -8.89
CA LEU A 127 11.98 -15.53 -8.99
C LEU A 127 12.37 -16.62 -9.98
N SER A 128 11.54 -17.65 -10.12
CA SER A 128 11.74 -18.73 -11.09
C SER A 128 10.42 -19.37 -11.48
N SER A 129 10.28 -19.71 -12.75
CA SER A 129 9.31 -20.68 -13.25
C SER A 129 9.98 -22.04 -13.32
N LEU A 130 10.14 -22.72 -12.18
CA LEU A 130 10.43 -24.13 -12.21
C LEU A 130 9.26 -24.84 -12.89
N LYS A 131 9.50 -25.95 -13.56
CA LYS A 131 8.45 -26.85 -14.11
C LYS A 131 7.60 -27.50 -13.02
N SER A 132 7.54 -26.89 -11.82
CA SER A 132 6.78 -27.33 -10.67
C SER A 132 5.41 -26.65 -10.68
N SER A 133 4.44 -27.28 -10.07
CA SER A 133 3.07 -26.75 -9.91
C SER A 133 2.99 -25.49 -9.05
N SER A 134 4.05 -25.16 -8.30
CA SER A 134 4.13 -24.00 -7.42
C SER A 134 5.26 -23.05 -7.83
N VAL A 135 5.06 -21.74 -7.60
CA VAL A 135 5.96 -20.68 -8.04
C VAL A 135 6.75 -20.12 -6.88
N GLN A 136 8.06 -19.98 -7.03
CA GLN A 136 8.89 -19.26 -6.06
C GLN A 136 8.67 -17.74 -6.22
N ILE A 137 8.37 -17.06 -5.11
CA ILE A 137 8.17 -15.62 -5.07
C ILE A 137 9.22 -14.92 -4.21
N ALA A 138 9.44 -13.63 -4.51
CA ALA A 138 10.33 -12.76 -3.75
C ALA A 138 9.64 -12.30 -2.44
N CYS A 139 10.43 -11.68 -1.57
CA CYS A 139 9.92 -10.95 -0.41
C CYS A 139 9.39 -9.58 -0.86
N PRO A 140 8.09 -9.24 -0.69
CA PRO A 140 7.59 -7.93 -1.10
C PRO A 140 8.08 -6.82 -0.18
N GLY A 141 8.36 -5.65 -0.77
CA GLY A 141 8.51 -4.40 -0.01
C GLY A 141 7.16 -3.88 0.50
N ASN A 142 7.19 -2.83 1.31
CA ASN A 142 5.98 -2.26 1.92
C ASN A 142 5.01 -1.73 0.85
N LEU A 143 3.82 -2.28 0.81
CA LEU A 143 2.69 -1.85 0.00
C LEU A 143 1.58 -1.34 0.91
N TYR A 144 1.21 -0.08 0.75
CA TYR A 144 0.09 0.53 1.46
C TYR A 144 -1.08 0.68 0.51
N GLY A 145 -2.28 0.41 1.00
CA GLY A 145 -3.48 0.52 0.18
C GLY A 145 -4.74 0.79 0.98
N ALA A 146 -5.75 1.29 0.28
CA ALA A 146 -7.11 1.45 0.77
C ALA A 146 -8.09 1.49 -0.40
N GLY A 147 -9.38 1.30 -0.13
CA GLY A 147 -10.42 1.41 -1.12
C GLY A 147 -11.71 2.00 -0.60
N LEU A 148 -12.54 2.48 -1.53
CA LEU A 148 -13.93 2.86 -1.30
C LEU A 148 -14.79 2.20 -2.39
N ASP A 149 -15.83 1.51 -1.96
CA ASP A 149 -16.72 0.80 -2.89
C ASP A 149 -17.58 1.75 -3.71
N ARG A 150 -17.82 2.97 -3.21
CA ARG A 150 -18.66 3.93 -3.93
C ARG A 150 -18.45 5.38 -3.50
N ILE A 151 -18.27 6.24 -4.50
CA ILE A 151 -18.48 7.68 -4.42
C ILE A 151 -19.38 8.11 -5.60
N GLU A 152 -20.19 9.15 -5.39
CA GLU A 152 -21.03 9.73 -6.44
C GLU A 152 -20.62 11.20 -6.64
N VAL A 153 -20.09 11.50 -7.81
CA VAL A 153 -19.58 12.83 -8.16
C VAL A 153 -20.67 13.60 -8.87
N GLY A 154 -21.22 14.62 -8.19
CA GLY A 154 -22.22 15.54 -8.72
C GLY A 154 -21.63 16.92 -9.01
N GLY A 155 -22.33 17.72 -9.84
CA GLY A 155 -21.81 19.04 -10.30
C GLY A 155 -21.87 20.16 -9.25
N ARG A 156 -22.64 20.02 -8.18
CA ARG A 156 -22.91 21.12 -7.22
C ARG A 156 -22.28 20.96 -5.85
N GLU A 157 -22.03 19.74 -5.44
CA GLU A 157 -21.55 19.43 -4.10
C GLU A 157 -20.12 18.85 -4.15
N VAL A 158 -19.32 19.19 -3.15
CA VAL A 158 -18.01 18.58 -2.98
C VAL A 158 -18.18 17.22 -2.33
N VAL A 159 -17.76 16.17 -3.01
CA VAL A 159 -17.72 14.83 -2.43
C VAL A 159 -16.54 14.77 -1.45
N ALA A 160 -16.83 14.67 -0.16
CA ALA A 160 -15.81 14.51 0.88
C ALA A 160 -15.92 13.13 1.52
N LYS A 161 -14.81 12.37 1.51
CA LYS A 161 -14.68 11.05 2.15
C LYS A 161 -13.32 10.91 2.81
N GLU A 162 -13.22 9.96 3.72
CA GLU A 162 -11.99 9.62 4.42
C GLU A 162 -11.65 8.14 4.17
N LEU A 163 -10.37 7.87 3.88
CA LEU A 163 -9.83 6.52 3.69
C LEU A 163 -8.71 6.28 4.70
N TYR A 164 -8.53 5.02 5.07
CA TYR A 164 -7.48 4.59 5.98
C TYR A 164 -6.51 3.67 5.23
N ALA A 165 -5.34 4.20 4.85
CA ALA A 165 -4.30 3.39 4.23
C ALA A 165 -3.64 2.50 5.28
N VAL A 166 -3.62 1.20 4.99
CA VAL A 166 -2.98 0.20 5.83
C VAL A 166 -1.83 -0.46 5.08
N ASN A 167 -0.84 -0.97 5.81
CA ASN A 167 0.19 -1.80 5.21
C ASN A 167 -0.42 -3.16 4.84
N LEU A 168 -0.38 -3.51 3.55
CA LEU A 168 -0.89 -4.76 3.01
C LEU A 168 0.12 -5.91 3.15
N VAL A 169 1.35 -5.58 3.55
CA VAL A 169 2.43 -6.54 3.79
C VAL A 169 2.50 -6.84 5.28
N ARG A 170 2.59 -8.13 5.58
CA ARG A 170 2.74 -8.67 6.93
C ARG A 170 4.14 -9.24 7.08
N THR A 171 4.70 -9.18 8.28
CA THR A 171 5.99 -9.78 8.60
C THR A 171 5.77 -11.05 9.42
N LEU A 172 6.33 -12.15 8.95
CA LEU A 172 6.46 -13.39 9.68
C LEU A 172 7.90 -13.50 10.17
N GLU A 173 8.12 -13.35 11.47
CA GLU A 173 9.41 -13.56 12.12
C GLU A 173 9.44 -14.97 12.71
N MET A 174 10.54 -15.67 12.50
CA MET A 174 10.76 -17.01 13.04
C MET A 174 12.01 -17.02 13.88
N ASN A 175 11.86 -17.40 15.15
CA ASN A 175 12.95 -17.66 16.07
C ASN A 175 13.16 -19.18 16.13
N ILE A 176 14.28 -19.65 15.64
CA ILE A 176 14.59 -21.07 15.47
C ILE A 176 15.70 -21.44 16.45
N LYS A 177 15.39 -22.33 17.40
CA LYS A 177 16.38 -22.91 18.31
C LYS A 177 16.72 -24.33 17.87
N VAL A 178 17.96 -24.54 17.42
CA VAL A 178 18.48 -25.87 17.08
C VAL A 178 19.05 -26.51 18.32
N THR A 179 18.65 -27.74 18.59
CA THR A 179 19.15 -28.55 19.72
C THR A 179 19.63 -29.90 19.22
N GLY A 180 20.78 -30.33 19.70
CA GLY A 180 21.26 -31.68 19.47
C GLY A 180 20.50 -32.71 20.35
N GLY A 181 20.61 -33.98 19.99
CA GLY A 181 20.17 -35.09 20.86
C GLY A 181 21.07 -35.24 22.10
N ASP A 182 21.25 -36.48 22.56
CA ASP A 182 21.99 -36.80 23.81
C ASP A 182 23.49 -36.40 23.78
N LYS A 183 24.04 -35.98 22.65
CA LYS A 183 25.45 -35.65 22.47
C LYS A 183 25.80 -34.14 22.54
N GLY A 184 24.86 -33.27 22.87
CA GLY A 184 25.05 -31.83 22.97
C GLY A 184 24.56 -31.01 21.76
N ASP A 185 24.80 -29.72 21.80
CA ASP A 185 24.33 -28.79 20.75
C ASP A 185 24.99 -29.09 19.40
N VAL A 186 24.17 -29.24 18.34
CA VAL A 186 24.63 -29.35 16.97
C VAL A 186 24.48 -28.00 16.32
N VAL A 187 25.60 -27.45 15.84
CA VAL A 187 25.58 -26.21 15.07
C VAL A 187 25.59 -26.60 13.60
N PRO A 188 24.54 -26.31 12.82
CA PRO A 188 24.55 -26.52 11.38
C PRO A 188 25.57 -25.62 10.70
N ALA A 189 26.19 -26.11 9.63
CA ALA A 189 27.03 -25.28 8.77
C ALA A 189 26.15 -24.30 7.95
N VAL A 190 24.98 -24.76 7.52
CA VAL A 190 23.97 -23.95 6.83
C VAL A 190 22.57 -24.38 7.29
N LEU A 191 21.71 -23.41 7.55
CA LEU A 191 20.28 -23.63 7.76
C LEU A 191 19.51 -22.87 6.70
N SER A 192 18.64 -23.57 5.96
CA SER A 192 17.76 -22.96 4.98
C SER A 192 16.32 -23.39 5.18
N GLY A 193 15.37 -22.62 4.69
CA GLY A 193 13.97 -22.91 4.85
C GLY A 193 13.14 -22.65 3.60
N ARG A 194 11.99 -23.31 3.54
CA ARG A 194 10.95 -23.13 2.55
C ARG A 194 9.61 -23.03 3.23
N LEU A 195 8.82 -22.00 2.86
CA LEU A 195 7.46 -21.79 3.36
C LEU A 195 6.51 -21.85 2.16
N THR A 196 5.52 -22.78 2.19
CA THR A 196 4.45 -22.90 1.20
C THR A 196 3.19 -22.17 1.65
N GLY A 197 2.13 -22.18 0.83
CA GLY A 197 0.86 -21.56 1.17
C GLY A 197 0.92 -20.02 1.27
N VAL A 198 1.92 -19.39 0.66
CA VAL A 198 2.07 -17.93 0.65
C VAL A 198 1.26 -17.30 -0.48
N SER A 199 0.61 -16.18 -0.21
CA SER A 199 -0.12 -15.43 -1.24
C SER A 199 0.84 -14.67 -2.14
N SER A 200 0.73 -14.88 -3.46
CA SER A 200 1.47 -14.14 -4.47
C SER A 200 0.81 -12.81 -4.87
N ARG A 201 -0.43 -12.58 -4.44
CA ARG A 201 -1.24 -11.39 -4.80
C ARG A 201 -2.04 -10.88 -3.62
N VAL A 202 -2.30 -9.57 -3.61
CA VAL A 202 -3.20 -8.92 -2.65
C VAL A 202 -4.15 -7.99 -3.39
N HIS A 203 -5.44 -8.07 -3.09
CA HIS A 203 -6.43 -7.12 -3.59
C HIS A 203 -6.26 -5.79 -2.85
N ILE A 204 -5.83 -4.75 -3.56
CA ILE A 204 -5.44 -3.47 -2.96
C ILE A 204 -6.59 -2.79 -2.22
N PRO A 205 -7.81 -2.66 -2.80
CA PRO A 205 -8.89 -1.96 -2.13
C PRO A 205 -9.33 -2.58 -0.80
N SER A 206 -9.35 -3.92 -0.71
CA SER A 206 -9.82 -4.63 0.50
C SER A 206 -8.68 -5.12 1.40
N GLY A 207 -7.44 -5.10 0.91
CA GLY A 207 -6.29 -5.67 1.61
C GLY A 207 -6.32 -7.20 1.77
N LYS A 208 -7.22 -7.90 1.05
CA LYS A 208 -7.33 -9.35 1.13
C LYS A 208 -6.25 -10.04 0.28
N PRO A 209 -5.48 -10.98 0.86
CA PRO A 209 -4.59 -11.85 0.08
C PRO A 209 -5.40 -12.76 -0.85
N LEU A 210 -4.83 -13.04 -2.04
CA LEU A 210 -5.45 -13.89 -3.05
C LEU A 210 -4.61 -15.15 -3.24
N PHE A 211 -5.24 -16.32 -3.14
CA PHE A 211 -4.60 -17.64 -3.21
C PHE A 211 -4.99 -18.38 -4.51
N ASP A 212 -4.90 -17.69 -5.64
CA ASP A 212 -5.28 -18.17 -6.96
C ASP A 212 -4.22 -19.08 -7.62
N ALA A 213 -3.00 -19.12 -7.10
CA ALA A 213 -1.94 -19.99 -7.56
C ALA A 213 -1.01 -20.39 -6.41
N PRO A 214 -0.57 -21.67 -6.39
CA PRO A 214 0.39 -22.17 -5.42
C PRO A 214 1.71 -21.40 -5.46
N ALA A 215 2.14 -20.88 -4.30
CA ALA A 215 3.40 -20.17 -4.20
C ALA A 215 4.17 -20.55 -2.93
N PHE A 216 5.49 -20.38 -3.00
CA PHE A 216 6.38 -20.60 -1.87
C PHE A 216 7.49 -19.56 -1.81
N MET A 217 8.06 -19.39 -0.64
CA MET A 217 9.24 -18.56 -0.37
C MET A 217 10.38 -19.42 0.15
N MET A 218 11.61 -19.12 -0.31
CA MET A 218 12.84 -19.65 0.28
C MET A 218 13.46 -18.60 1.19
N PHE A 219 14.08 -19.03 2.28
CA PHE A 219 14.76 -18.15 3.22
C PHE A 219 15.97 -18.82 3.84
N GLU A 220 16.90 -18.01 4.31
CA GLU A 220 18.10 -18.42 5.02
C GLU A 220 18.10 -17.71 6.37
N PRO A 221 17.85 -18.41 7.48
CA PRO A 221 17.87 -17.79 8.81
C PRO A 221 19.28 -17.35 9.19
N GLU A 222 19.39 -16.20 9.82
CA GLU A 222 20.66 -15.66 10.33
C GLU A 222 20.95 -16.21 11.74
N GLU A 223 22.17 -16.62 12.00
CA GLU A 223 22.61 -17.04 13.33
C GLU A 223 22.77 -15.81 14.24
N THR A 224 22.00 -15.77 15.33
CA THR A 224 22.01 -14.68 16.32
C THR A 224 22.68 -15.09 17.63
N GLY A 225 22.98 -16.35 17.79
CA GLY A 225 23.69 -16.95 18.92
C GLY A 225 23.90 -18.44 18.71
N PRO A 226 24.71 -19.11 19.54
CA PRO A 226 24.99 -20.53 19.36
C PRO A 226 23.71 -21.37 19.27
N GLY A 227 23.44 -21.95 18.08
CA GLY A 227 22.24 -22.76 17.82
C GLY A 227 20.94 -21.96 17.81
N VAL A 228 21.00 -20.62 17.76
CA VAL A 228 19.82 -19.75 17.67
C VAL A 228 19.85 -18.97 16.37
N TYR A 229 18.79 -19.10 15.60
CA TYR A 229 18.63 -18.50 14.27
C TYR A 229 17.36 -17.66 14.22
N THR A 230 17.38 -16.58 13.44
CA THR A 230 16.21 -15.74 13.18
C THR A 230 16.01 -15.53 11.69
N SER A 231 14.75 -15.41 11.27
CA SER A 231 14.39 -15.02 9.90
C SER A 231 13.14 -14.17 9.92
N ALA A 232 13.08 -13.15 9.08
CA ALA A 232 11.92 -12.31 8.90
C ALA A 232 11.49 -12.30 7.42
N LEU A 233 10.26 -12.76 7.17
CA LEU A 233 9.67 -12.82 5.83
C LEU A 233 8.54 -11.81 5.72
N ASN A 234 8.63 -10.94 4.73
CA ASN A 234 7.51 -10.10 4.33
C ASN A 234 6.65 -10.86 3.32
N LEU A 235 5.34 -10.87 3.52
CA LEU A 235 4.37 -11.57 2.67
C LEU A 235 3.00 -10.87 2.70
N PHE A 236 2.15 -11.13 1.74
CA PHE A 236 0.78 -10.59 1.74
C PHE A 236 -0.15 -11.37 2.68
N GLY A 237 0.08 -12.66 2.83
CA GLY A 237 -0.68 -13.52 3.71
C GLY A 237 -0.33 -14.98 3.54
N LEU A 238 -0.80 -15.79 4.49
CA LEU A 238 -0.71 -17.23 4.46
C LEU A 238 -2.09 -17.85 4.24
N SER A 239 -2.10 -19.00 3.57
CA SER A 239 -3.31 -19.74 3.26
C SER A 239 -4.11 -20.06 4.53
N PRO A 240 -5.43 -19.82 4.54
CA PRO A 240 -6.28 -20.22 5.66
C PRO A 240 -6.57 -21.74 5.71
N GLY A 241 -5.95 -22.52 4.84
CA GLY A 241 -6.13 -23.96 4.75
C GLY A 241 -7.31 -24.36 3.86
N GLU A 242 -8.39 -24.86 4.44
CA GLU A 242 -9.52 -25.47 3.71
C GLU A 242 -10.12 -24.64 2.59
N GLU A 243 -10.16 -23.31 2.74
CA GLU A 243 -10.74 -22.41 1.72
C GLU A 243 -9.88 -22.26 0.47
N SER A 244 -8.56 -22.44 0.58
CA SER A 244 -7.61 -22.30 -0.54
C SER A 244 -7.07 -23.64 -1.03
N GLY A 245 -7.31 -24.72 -0.28
CA GLY A 245 -6.87 -26.07 -0.65
C GLY A 245 -5.37 -26.35 -0.48
N GLU A 246 -4.56 -25.36 -0.05
CA GLU A 246 -3.13 -25.53 0.17
C GLU A 246 -2.74 -25.41 1.65
N PRO A 247 -2.02 -26.41 2.21
CA PRO A 247 -1.46 -26.31 3.54
C PRO A 247 -0.29 -25.31 3.57
N VAL A 248 -0.02 -24.77 4.75
CA VAL A 248 1.17 -23.98 5.03
C VAL A 248 2.23 -24.89 5.62
N ASP A 249 3.11 -25.40 4.74
CA ASP A 249 4.21 -26.26 5.17
C ASP A 249 5.48 -25.43 5.38
N LEU A 250 6.06 -25.58 6.57
CA LEU A 250 7.39 -25.10 6.89
C LEU A 250 8.39 -26.26 6.75
N THR A 251 9.27 -26.17 5.76
CA THR A 251 10.36 -27.11 5.56
C THR A 251 11.68 -26.44 5.97
N LEU A 252 12.47 -27.12 6.79
CA LEU A 252 13.84 -26.70 7.13
C LEU A 252 14.83 -27.76 6.64
N THR A 253 15.91 -27.28 6.04
CA THR A 253 17.04 -28.09 5.60
C THR A 253 18.30 -27.66 6.35
N MET A 254 18.90 -28.57 7.05
CA MET A 254 20.13 -28.39 7.80
C MET A 254 21.26 -29.09 7.10
N THR A 255 22.34 -28.38 6.77
CA THR A 255 23.59 -28.97 6.28
C THR A 255 24.58 -29.04 7.41
N LEU A 256 25.08 -30.24 7.68
CA LEU A 256 26.08 -30.48 8.71
C LEU A 256 27.49 -30.15 8.18
N ALA A 257 28.47 -30.11 9.09
CA ALA A 257 29.88 -29.79 8.74
C ALA A 257 30.52 -30.82 7.79
N ASP A 258 30.01 -32.04 7.77
CA ASP A 258 30.45 -33.11 6.82
C ASP A 258 29.75 -33.01 5.47
N GLY A 259 28.90 -32.02 5.24
CA GLY A 259 28.14 -31.82 4.01
C GLY A 259 26.85 -32.64 3.90
N LYS A 260 26.47 -33.38 4.94
CA LYS A 260 25.22 -34.13 4.97
C LYS A 260 24.04 -33.17 5.12
N GLU A 261 23.04 -33.29 4.23
CA GLU A 261 21.79 -32.53 4.28
C GLU A 261 20.69 -33.36 4.97
N ILE A 262 19.96 -32.71 5.85
CA ILE A 262 18.84 -33.31 6.58
C ILE A 262 17.67 -32.34 6.50
N THR A 263 16.56 -32.82 5.98
CA THR A 263 15.35 -32.02 5.76
C THR A 263 14.20 -32.56 6.60
N SER A 264 13.43 -31.63 7.17
CA SER A 264 12.16 -31.94 7.84
C SER A 264 11.11 -30.92 7.44
N SER A 265 9.85 -31.34 7.40
CA SER A 265 8.71 -30.50 7.11
C SER A 265 7.65 -30.65 8.20
N THR A 266 6.96 -29.59 8.50
CA THR A 266 5.82 -29.57 9.42
C THR A 266 4.72 -28.67 8.86
N ASP A 267 3.48 -29.16 8.94
CA ASP A 267 2.30 -28.35 8.65
C ASP A 267 2.05 -27.42 9.83
N ILE A 268 1.97 -26.12 9.55
CA ILE A 268 1.71 -25.05 10.53
C ILE A 268 0.43 -24.27 10.19
N THR A 269 -0.45 -24.84 9.37
CA THR A 269 -1.65 -24.17 8.84
C THR A 269 -2.55 -23.64 9.95
N GLU A 270 -2.86 -24.47 10.96
CA GLU A 270 -3.78 -24.07 12.03
C GLU A 270 -3.18 -22.98 12.94
N GLU A 271 -1.88 -23.05 13.21
CA GLU A 271 -1.17 -22.09 14.05
C GLU A 271 -1.10 -20.70 13.37
N VAL A 272 -0.77 -20.66 12.07
CA VAL A 272 -0.71 -19.40 11.34
C VAL A 272 -2.09 -18.85 11.02
N LYS A 273 -3.12 -19.71 10.86
CA LYS A 273 -4.50 -19.30 10.69
C LYS A 273 -4.99 -18.47 11.87
N GLU A 274 -4.73 -18.93 13.10
CA GLU A 274 -5.03 -18.17 14.31
C GLU A 274 -4.25 -16.85 14.36
N ALA A 275 -2.94 -16.90 14.08
CA ALA A 275 -2.06 -15.76 14.14
C ALA A 275 -2.45 -14.64 13.16
N PHE A 276 -2.95 -14.99 11.97
CA PHE A 276 -3.34 -14.05 10.94
C PHE A 276 -4.85 -13.72 10.94
N ALA A 277 -5.67 -14.44 11.70
CA ALA A 277 -7.12 -14.20 11.80
C ALA A 277 -7.48 -13.04 12.74
N VAL A 278 -6.66 -12.77 13.75
CA VAL A 278 -6.94 -11.73 14.76
C VAL A 278 -6.60 -10.34 14.22
N GLY A 279 -7.59 -9.66 13.66
CA GLY A 279 -7.49 -8.28 13.23
C GLY A 279 -6.42 -8.05 12.15
N ILE A 280 -5.95 -6.81 12.03
CA ILE A 280 -4.86 -6.45 11.12
C ILE A 280 -3.53 -6.66 11.85
N THR A 281 -3.18 -7.92 12.12
CA THR A 281 -1.87 -8.24 12.67
C THR A 281 -0.85 -8.11 11.54
N THR A 282 0.04 -7.11 11.66
CA THR A 282 1.08 -6.87 10.65
C THR A 282 2.38 -7.62 10.94
N HIS A 283 2.55 -8.13 12.16
CA HIS A 283 3.76 -8.82 12.60
C HIS A 283 3.42 -10.02 13.47
N VAL A 284 3.83 -11.19 13.02
CA VAL A 284 3.66 -12.48 13.72
C VAL A 284 5.03 -13.07 14.00
N ILE A 285 5.24 -13.55 15.21
CA ILE A 285 6.48 -14.20 15.64
C ILE A 285 6.17 -15.66 15.93
N LEU A 286 6.92 -16.58 15.31
CA LEU A 286 6.88 -18.00 15.58
C LEU A 286 8.14 -18.44 16.33
N ASP A 287 7.97 -19.07 17.49
CA ASP A 287 9.06 -19.67 18.25
C ASP A 287 9.12 -21.18 17.95
N LEU A 288 10.19 -21.59 17.26
CA LEU A 288 10.39 -22.94 16.76
C LEU A 288 11.54 -23.62 17.51
N VAL A 289 11.38 -24.92 17.80
CA VAL A 289 12.48 -25.79 18.27
C VAL A 289 12.72 -26.88 17.24
N VAL A 290 13.94 -26.93 16.76
CA VAL A 290 14.44 -27.91 15.83
C VAL A 290 15.34 -28.88 16.59
N ARG A 291 14.94 -30.14 16.68
CA ARG A 291 15.74 -31.19 17.34
C ARG A 291 16.36 -32.09 16.28
N TYR A 292 17.68 -32.22 16.35
CA TYR A 292 18.41 -33.17 15.54
C TYR A 292 18.80 -34.40 16.34
N ASP A 293 18.56 -35.55 15.79
CA ASP A 293 19.00 -36.83 16.31
C ASP A 293 19.57 -37.69 15.17
N GLU A 294 20.71 -38.35 15.39
CA GLU A 294 21.40 -39.13 14.35
C GLU A 294 20.56 -40.30 13.81
N MET A 295 19.62 -40.82 14.58
CA MET A 295 18.81 -42.00 14.22
C MET A 295 17.45 -41.60 13.66
N SER A 296 16.81 -40.56 14.24
CA SER A 296 15.46 -40.12 13.87
C SER A 296 15.46 -38.90 12.92
N GLY A 297 16.62 -38.28 12.70
CA GLY A 297 16.76 -37.13 11.81
C GLY A 297 16.37 -35.80 12.46
N LEU A 298 15.74 -34.94 11.69
CA LEU A 298 15.34 -33.60 12.12
C LEU A 298 13.85 -33.59 12.49
N THR A 299 13.52 -33.00 13.63
CA THR A 299 12.13 -32.78 14.06
C THR A 299 11.91 -31.29 14.33
N ILE A 300 10.87 -30.70 13.73
CA ILE A 300 10.47 -29.32 13.94
C ILE A 300 9.27 -29.32 14.87
N THR A 301 9.32 -28.50 15.92
CA THR A 301 8.21 -28.27 16.84
C THR A 301 7.94 -26.81 17.01
N LEU A 302 6.73 -26.36 16.68
CA LEU A 302 6.26 -25.02 17.02
C LEU A 302 5.93 -24.99 18.52
N LYS A 303 6.54 -24.06 19.26
CA LYS A 303 6.26 -23.90 20.69
C LYS A 303 5.12 -22.95 20.95
N GLU A 304 5.18 -21.79 20.34
CA GLU A 304 4.19 -20.73 20.52
C GLU A 304 4.28 -19.75 19.36
N TRP A 305 3.22 -18.99 19.20
CA TRP A 305 3.24 -17.82 18.34
C TRP A 305 2.87 -16.58 19.17
N LYS A 306 3.36 -15.40 18.75
CA LYS A 306 3.12 -14.11 19.42
C LYS A 306 2.84 -13.04 18.38
N GLN A 307 2.03 -12.07 18.78
CA GLN A 307 1.91 -10.84 18.04
C GLN A 307 3.16 -9.98 18.31
N GLY A 308 3.90 -9.61 17.27
CA GLY A 308 5.02 -8.68 17.37
C GLY A 308 4.53 -7.26 17.63
N SER A 309 5.41 -6.41 18.15
CA SER A 309 5.13 -5.00 18.47
C SER A 309 5.11 -4.05 17.25
N GLY A 310 4.84 -4.56 16.07
CA GLY A 310 4.56 -3.76 14.87
C GLY A 310 3.27 -2.96 15.07
N GLY A 311 3.33 -1.63 15.07
CA GLY A 311 2.26 -0.73 15.45
C GLY A 311 0.91 -1.07 14.84
N SER A 312 0.03 -1.63 15.65
CA SER A 312 -1.36 -1.87 15.33
C SER A 312 -2.12 -0.55 15.41
N GLY A 313 -2.39 0.05 14.27
CA GLY A 313 -3.48 1.01 14.18
C GLY A 313 -4.78 0.23 14.33
N VAL A 314 -5.35 0.20 15.54
CA VAL A 314 -6.70 -0.30 15.75
C VAL A 314 -7.65 0.65 15.02
N VAL A 315 -8.16 0.22 13.89
CA VAL A 315 -9.32 0.85 13.27
C VAL A 315 -10.54 0.20 13.88
N THR A 316 -11.14 0.86 14.87
CA THR A 316 -12.50 0.53 15.30
C THR A 316 -13.46 1.04 14.24
N PRO A 317 -14.46 0.27 13.80
CA PRO A 317 -15.41 0.61 12.76
C PRO A 317 -16.28 1.82 13.12
#